data_f2920c2f3ce27b5e70cb0dcca642a95e
#
_entry.id   f2920c2f3ce27b5e70cb0dcca642a95e
#
_cell.length_a   1.000
_cell.length_b   1.000
_cell.length_c   1.000
_cell.angle_alpha   90.00
_cell.angle_beta   90.00
_cell.angle_gamma   90.00
#
_symmetry.space_group_name_H-M   'P 1'
#
loop_
_entity.id
_entity.type
_entity.pdbx_description
1 polymer ?
#
loop_
_entity_poly.entity_id
_entity_poly.type
_entity_poly.pdbx_seq_one_letter_code
_entity_poly.pdbx_strand_id
1 'polypeptide(L)'
;KIITSYRSTKNWTESWIASTYAIHWLRSIRWRHRARSVLHLATNIQGTGFMFSNEIVKDGWKYTSLTEDRSLTADCVVEGYEISYNNDAVFYDEQPTDLKVALRQRLRWSKGHLQAFAESGWGLFKNIFIDKNTKHKEGDKWYNYLWRTIRHRFMSFDTFAQLIPKNVIYAAKWIITRLILYPFVVWKSGAVMWIFGGDNYIATLVKQLVGNISITLDAGWKSYFLSLLLVIWARIFYRLCRYIINIWIAVYVFIIEYKRMPKFSIWKKILYCFTWPTFDIIGRYTQYIALFKKVEWKPIPHNSKVTIEDLEK
;
A
#
# COMPACT_ATOMS: atom_id res chain seq x y z
N LYS A 1 3.93 -13.93 -20.57
CA LYS A 1 4.78 -15.06 -20.12
C LYS A 1 4.64 -15.36 -18.61
N ILE A 2 3.99 -14.49 -17.86
CA ILE A 2 3.69 -14.68 -16.45
C ILE A 2 2.22 -14.34 -16.23
N ILE A 3 1.54 -15.15 -15.44
CA ILE A 3 0.15 -14.91 -15.06
C ILE A 3 0.00 -15.17 -13.55
N THR A 4 -0.67 -14.26 -12.85
CA THR A 4 -1.08 -14.43 -11.45
C THR A 4 -2.59 -14.57 -11.37
N SER A 5 -3.09 -15.09 -10.27
CA SER A 5 -4.47 -15.51 -10.11
C SER A 5 -5.18 -14.82 -8.94
N TYR A 6 -6.47 -15.06 -8.79
CA TYR A 6 -7.30 -14.53 -7.72
C TYR A 6 -6.90 -15.15 -6.38
N ARG A 7 -6.44 -14.32 -5.45
CA ARG A 7 -6.07 -14.72 -4.09
C ARG A 7 -7.26 -14.60 -3.14
N SER A 8 -7.77 -15.71 -2.68
CA SER A 8 -8.75 -15.77 -1.62
C SER A 8 -8.07 -16.13 -0.28
N THR A 9 -8.82 -16.04 0.82
CA THR A 9 -8.34 -16.39 2.14
C THR A 9 -9.08 -17.63 2.63
N LYS A 10 -8.32 -18.64 3.07
CA LYS A 10 -8.84 -19.90 3.58
C LYS A 10 -9.55 -19.73 4.94
N ASN A 11 -8.93 -18.99 5.85
CA ASN A 11 -9.31 -18.91 7.26
C ASN A 11 -9.89 -17.55 7.70
N TRP A 12 -10.81 -17.02 6.90
CA TRP A 12 -11.41 -15.69 7.11
C TRP A 12 -11.91 -15.40 8.53
N THR A 13 -12.57 -16.37 9.15
CA THR A 13 -13.31 -16.18 10.40
C THR A 13 -12.57 -16.64 11.64
N GLU A 14 -11.37 -17.17 11.49
CA GLU A 14 -10.58 -17.70 12.61
C GLU A 14 -10.06 -16.59 13.54
N SER A 15 -9.71 -15.44 12.97
CA SER A 15 -9.33 -14.27 13.77
C SER A 15 -9.61 -12.95 13.03
N TRP A 16 -9.68 -11.85 13.79
CA TRP A 16 -9.78 -10.50 13.20
C TRP A 16 -8.54 -10.15 12.36
N ILE A 17 -7.40 -10.76 12.63
CA ILE A 17 -6.17 -10.56 11.87
C ILE A 17 -6.28 -11.21 10.50
N ALA A 18 -6.72 -12.48 10.44
CA ALA A 18 -6.94 -13.20 9.18
C ALA A 18 -7.95 -12.47 8.30
N SER A 19 -9.07 -12.00 8.88
CA SER A 19 -10.07 -11.18 8.18
C SER A 19 -9.50 -9.88 7.62
N THR A 20 -8.61 -9.25 8.36
CA THR A 20 -7.94 -8.02 7.93
C THR A 20 -7.04 -8.26 6.72
N TYR A 21 -6.30 -9.36 6.71
CA TYR A 21 -5.53 -9.78 5.53
C TYR A 21 -6.44 -10.09 4.34
N ALA A 22 -7.55 -10.78 4.58
CA ALA A 22 -8.50 -11.09 3.53
C ALA A 22 -9.05 -9.83 2.85
N ILE A 23 -9.48 -8.82 3.61
CA ILE A 23 -9.91 -7.53 3.06
C ILE A 23 -8.77 -6.84 2.30
N HIS A 24 -7.56 -6.89 2.84
CA HIS A 24 -6.38 -6.31 2.18
C HIS A 24 -6.13 -6.95 0.80
N TRP A 25 -6.19 -8.27 0.69
CA TRP A 25 -5.97 -8.98 -0.57
C TRP A 25 -7.10 -8.72 -1.56
N LEU A 26 -8.36 -8.81 -1.14
CA LEU A 26 -9.50 -8.55 -2.01
C LEU A 26 -9.51 -7.11 -2.54
N ARG A 27 -9.17 -6.14 -1.70
CA ARG A 27 -8.96 -4.78 -2.14
C ARG A 27 -7.85 -4.71 -3.20
N SER A 28 -6.72 -5.38 -2.97
CA SER A 28 -5.61 -5.41 -3.92
C SER A 28 -6.01 -6.00 -5.27
N ILE A 29 -6.78 -7.08 -5.26
CA ILE A 29 -7.32 -7.71 -6.46
C ILE A 29 -8.14 -6.72 -7.27
N ARG A 30 -9.09 -6.03 -6.65
CA ARG A 30 -9.99 -5.10 -7.36
C ARG A 30 -9.27 -3.89 -7.93
N TRP A 31 -8.54 -3.16 -7.10
CA TRP A 31 -7.95 -1.87 -7.49
C TRP A 31 -6.54 -1.96 -8.05
N ARG A 32 -5.89 -3.10 -7.93
CA ARG A 32 -4.53 -3.26 -8.45
C ARG A 32 -4.44 -4.28 -9.57
N HIS A 33 -4.77 -5.55 -9.29
CA HIS A 33 -4.55 -6.62 -10.27
C HIS A 33 -5.52 -6.51 -11.44
N ARG A 34 -6.82 -6.45 -11.17
CA ARG A 34 -7.83 -6.35 -12.21
C ARG A 34 -7.72 -5.06 -13.02
N ALA A 35 -7.52 -3.92 -12.37
CA ALA A 35 -7.37 -2.66 -13.07
C ALA A 35 -6.16 -2.66 -14.01
N ARG A 36 -5.01 -3.18 -13.53
CA ARG A 36 -3.82 -3.30 -14.38
C ARG A 36 -4.02 -4.26 -15.53
N SER A 37 -4.66 -5.39 -15.29
CA SER A 37 -4.97 -6.36 -16.36
C SER A 37 -5.83 -5.74 -17.46
N VAL A 38 -6.87 -4.99 -17.10
CA VAL A 38 -7.73 -4.29 -18.09
C VAL A 38 -6.94 -3.23 -18.87
N LEU A 39 -5.99 -2.57 -18.23
CA LEU A 39 -5.11 -1.56 -18.84
C LEU A 39 -3.89 -2.17 -19.54
N HIS A 40 -3.79 -3.49 -19.61
CA HIS A 40 -2.61 -4.21 -20.13
C HIS A 40 -1.28 -3.76 -19.49
N LEU A 41 -1.30 -3.53 -18.19
CA LEU A 41 -0.14 -3.22 -17.37
C LEU A 41 0.28 -4.44 -16.57
N ALA A 42 1.54 -4.50 -16.15
CA ALA A 42 2.03 -5.57 -15.31
C ALA A 42 1.34 -5.55 -13.94
N THR A 43 0.77 -6.68 -13.55
CA THR A 43 0.30 -6.91 -12.18
C THR A 43 1.45 -7.35 -11.28
N ASN A 44 1.22 -7.48 -9.98
CA ASN A 44 2.23 -7.97 -9.05
C ASN A 44 2.02 -9.46 -8.79
N ILE A 45 3.10 -10.22 -8.80
CA ILE A 45 3.12 -11.57 -8.24
C ILE A 45 2.91 -11.49 -6.73
N GLN A 46 2.21 -12.44 -6.12
CA GLN A 46 1.78 -12.42 -4.72
C GLN A 46 2.35 -13.57 -3.88
N GLY A 47 3.54 -14.06 -4.24
CA GLY A 47 4.24 -15.14 -3.55
C GLY A 47 3.75 -16.55 -3.88
N THR A 48 2.50 -16.69 -4.31
CA THR A 48 1.88 -17.98 -4.69
C THR A 48 0.77 -17.77 -5.73
N GLY A 49 0.22 -18.84 -6.29
CA GLY A 49 -0.86 -18.78 -7.27
C GLY A 49 -0.48 -18.07 -8.56
N PHE A 50 0.72 -18.32 -9.07
CA PHE A 50 1.19 -17.78 -10.33
C PHE A 50 1.87 -18.85 -11.19
N MET A 51 1.88 -18.64 -12.48
CA MET A 51 2.56 -19.46 -13.47
C MET A 51 3.47 -18.58 -14.32
N PHE A 52 4.56 -19.13 -14.78
CA PHE A 52 5.48 -18.46 -15.68
C PHE A 52 6.10 -19.42 -16.71
N SER A 53 6.47 -18.88 -17.84
CA SER A 53 7.20 -19.60 -18.88
C SER A 53 8.61 -19.95 -18.40
N ASN A 54 9.11 -21.13 -18.78
CA ASN A 54 10.47 -21.57 -18.47
C ASN A 54 11.55 -20.57 -18.96
N GLU A 55 11.24 -19.77 -19.96
CA GLU A 55 12.14 -18.71 -20.46
C GLU A 55 12.54 -17.70 -19.38
N ILE A 56 11.68 -17.47 -18.37
CA ILE A 56 11.96 -16.53 -17.26
C ILE A 56 13.09 -17.05 -16.37
N VAL A 57 13.24 -18.35 -16.28
CA VAL A 57 14.21 -19.01 -15.38
C VAL A 57 15.20 -19.89 -16.16
N LYS A 58 15.37 -19.65 -17.46
CA LYS A 58 16.29 -20.41 -18.31
C LYS A 58 17.72 -20.44 -17.77
N ASP A 59 18.14 -19.36 -17.12
CA ASP A 59 19.47 -19.20 -16.51
C ASP A 59 19.46 -19.52 -14.99
N GLY A 60 18.43 -20.25 -14.52
CA GLY A 60 18.23 -20.61 -13.12
C GLY A 60 17.41 -19.60 -12.31
N TRP A 61 17.11 -19.98 -11.08
CA TRP A 61 16.38 -19.12 -10.14
C TRP A 61 17.35 -18.19 -9.42
N LYS A 62 17.29 -16.89 -9.72
CA LYS A 62 18.20 -15.86 -9.17
C LYS A 62 17.61 -15.01 -8.05
N TYR A 63 16.33 -15.21 -7.71
CA TYR A 63 15.60 -14.36 -6.77
C TYR A 63 15.75 -14.90 -5.35
N THR A 64 16.65 -14.31 -4.57
CA THR A 64 17.00 -14.73 -3.20
C THR A 64 16.60 -13.72 -2.13
N SER A 65 15.91 -12.64 -2.50
CA SER A 65 15.44 -11.65 -1.57
C SER A 65 14.34 -12.20 -0.64
N LEU A 66 14.08 -11.52 0.48
CA LEU A 66 13.02 -11.89 1.44
C LEU A 66 11.60 -11.82 0.86
N THR A 67 11.45 -11.24 -0.34
CA THR A 67 10.22 -11.22 -1.16
C THR A 67 10.62 -11.45 -2.61
N GLU A 68 10.91 -12.71 -2.92
CA GLU A 68 11.34 -13.18 -4.23
C GLU A 68 10.33 -12.83 -5.33
N ASP A 69 9.04 -12.84 -5.00
CA ASP A 69 7.93 -12.46 -5.86
C ASP A 69 8.01 -10.98 -6.30
N ARG A 70 8.49 -10.11 -5.42
CA ARG A 70 8.68 -8.68 -5.74
C ARG A 70 9.89 -8.45 -6.61
N SER A 71 11.00 -9.13 -6.33
CA SER A 71 12.20 -9.08 -7.17
C SER A 71 11.91 -9.64 -8.56
N LEU A 72 11.22 -10.78 -8.64
CA LEU A 72 10.77 -11.36 -9.91
C LEU A 72 9.85 -10.41 -10.67
N THR A 73 8.85 -9.81 -10.00
CA THR A 73 7.95 -8.83 -10.62
C THR A 73 8.72 -7.66 -11.23
N ALA A 74 9.63 -7.09 -10.46
CA ALA A 74 10.39 -5.92 -10.89
C ALA A 74 11.32 -6.21 -12.06
N ASP A 75 12.04 -7.32 -11.98
CA ASP A 75 12.98 -7.75 -13.00
C ASP A 75 12.29 -8.08 -14.33
N CYS A 76 11.15 -8.78 -14.27
CA CYS A 76 10.34 -9.05 -15.46
C CYS A 76 9.85 -7.77 -16.14
N VAL A 77 9.47 -6.75 -15.36
CA VAL A 77 9.11 -5.45 -15.94
C VAL A 77 10.31 -4.72 -16.52
N VAL A 78 11.50 -4.84 -15.89
CA VAL A 78 12.75 -4.30 -16.44
C VAL A 78 13.07 -4.94 -17.81
N GLU A 79 12.80 -6.23 -17.95
CA GLU A 79 12.97 -6.98 -19.20
C GLU A 79 11.82 -6.79 -20.21
N GLY A 80 10.79 -6.02 -19.85
CA GLY A 80 9.67 -5.70 -20.72
C GLY A 80 8.55 -6.76 -20.75
N TYR A 81 8.55 -7.71 -19.82
CA TYR A 81 7.49 -8.71 -19.71
C TYR A 81 6.24 -8.12 -19.05
N GLU A 82 5.10 -8.38 -19.66
CA GLU A 82 3.79 -8.12 -19.06
C GLU A 82 3.44 -9.28 -18.10
N ILE A 83 2.93 -8.93 -16.92
CA ILE A 83 2.42 -9.89 -15.94
C ILE A 83 0.91 -9.79 -15.95
N SER A 84 0.24 -10.80 -16.50
CA SER A 84 -1.20 -10.87 -16.64
C SER A 84 -1.87 -11.32 -15.32
N TYR A 85 -3.19 -11.14 -15.25
CA TYR A 85 -3.99 -11.58 -14.11
C TYR A 85 -5.21 -12.37 -14.60
N ASN A 86 -5.42 -13.55 -14.02
CA ASN A 86 -6.63 -14.36 -14.25
C ASN A 86 -7.55 -14.27 -13.02
N ASN A 87 -8.78 -13.81 -13.26
CA ASN A 87 -9.77 -13.65 -12.20
C ASN A 87 -10.54 -14.95 -11.88
N ASP A 88 -10.48 -15.94 -12.75
CA ASP A 88 -11.25 -17.17 -12.63
C ASP A 88 -10.45 -18.32 -12.02
N ALA A 89 -9.12 -18.25 -12.12
CA ALA A 89 -8.23 -19.14 -11.39
C ALA A 89 -8.10 -18.65 -9.94
N VAL A 90 -8.70 -19.37 -9.01
CA VAL A 90 -8.71 -19.03 -7.57
C VAL A 90 -7.73 -19.91 -6.80
N PHE A 91 -6.93 -19.32 -5.93
CA PHE A 91 -6.21 -20.04 -4.90
C PHE A 91 -6.56 -19.52 -3.51
N TYR A 92 -6.54 -20.40 -2.53
CA TYR A 92 -6.87 -20.10 -1.15
C TYR A 92 -5.61 -20.11 -0.29
N ASP A 93 -5.32 -18.97 0.30
CA ASP A 93 -4.14 -18.76 1.13
C ASP A 93 -4.51 -18.66 2.61
N GLU A 94 -3.71 -19.28 3.46
CA GLU A 94 -3.90 -19.23 4.91
C GLU A 94 -3.20 -18.01 5.48
N GLN A 95 -3.95 -17.21 6.24
CA GLN A 95 -3.44 -15.98 6.85
C GLN A 95 -3.06 -16.19 8.32
N PRO A 96 -2.06 -15.48 8.84
CA PRO A 96 -1.74 -15.52 10.25
C PRO A 96 -2.93 -15.15 11.13
N THR A 97 -3.11 -15.88 12.22
CA THR A 97 -4.14 -15.60 13.22
C THR A 97 -3.60 -14.84 14.43
N ASP A 98 -2.29 -14.91 14.65
CA ASP A 98 -1.57 -14.24 15.74
C ASP A 98 -0.95 -12.91 15.30
N LEU A 99 -1.06 -11.88 16.14
CA LEU A 99 -0.57 -10.54 15.84
C LEU A 99 0.96 -10.47 15.72
N LYS A 100 1.70 -11.19 16.57
CA LYS A 100 3.17 -11.17 16.53
C LYS A 100 3.68 -11.84 15.25
N VAL A 101 3.06 -12.94 14.85
CA VAL A 101 3.35 -13.63 13.59
C VAL A 101 3.05 -12.73 12.41
N ALA A 102 1.89 -12.06 12.40
CA ALA A 102 1.48 -11.13 11.37
C ALA A 102 2.44 -9.93 11.22
N LEU A 103 2.87 -9.34 12.33
CA LEU A 103 3.82 -8.21 12.31
C LEU A 103 5.21 -8.66 11.85
N ARG A 104 5.66 -9.87 12.25
CA ARG A 104 6.91 -10.47 11.76
C ARG A 104 6.86 -10.66 10.24
N GLN A 105 5.76 -11.19 9.70
CA GLN A 105 5.56 -11.33 8.26
C GLN A 105 5.61 -9.98 7.54
N ARG A 106 4.90 -8.97 8.06
CA ARG A 106 4.92 -7.62 7.49
C ARG A 106 6.30 -6.97 7.54
N LEU A 107 7.07 -7.23 8.61
CA LEU A 107 8.45 -6.76 8.72
C LEU A 107 9.32 -7.42 7.63
N ARG A 108 9.17 -8.72 7.40
CA ARG A 108 9.84 -9.45 6.32
C ARG A 108 9.48 -8.85 4.95
N TRP A 109 8.20 -8.62 4.68
CA TRP A 109 7.77 -8.00 3.43
C TRP A 109 8.34 -6.60 3.25
N SER A 110 8.37 -5.81 4.32
CA SER A 110 8.94 -4.45 4.27
C SER A 110 10.42 -4.47 3.94
N LYS A 111 11.19 -5.41 4.52
CA LYS A 111 12.62 -5.58 4.24
C LYS A 111 12.87 -6.08 2.83
N GLY A 112 12.13 -7.10 2.39
CA GLY A 112 12.22 -7.63 1.02
C GLY A 112 11.87 -6.59 -0.05
N HIS A 113 10.93 -5.69 0.23
CA HIS A 113 10.62 -4.56 -0.65
C HIS A 113 11.80 -3.62 -0.86
N LEU A 114 12.57 -3.34 0.21
CA LEU A 114 13.81 -2.55 0.12
C LEU A 114 14.88 -3.26 -0.70
N GLN A 115 14.99 -4.59 -0.55
CA GLN A 115 15.93 -5.40 -1.33
C GLN A 115 15.56 -5.38 -2.82
N ALA A 116 14.30 -5.66 -3.16
CA ALA A 116 13.83 -5.62 -4.54
C ALA A 116 14.02 -4.23 -5.19
N PHE A 117 13.86 -3.15 -4.42
CA PHE A 117 14.15 -1.80 -4.90
C PHE A 117 15.65 -1.60 -5.16
N ALA A 118 16.52 -2.08 -4.28
CA ALA A 118 17.98 -2.00 -4.48
C ALA A 118 18.44 -2.79 -5.69
N GLU A 119 17.83 -3.95 -5.96
CA GLU A 119 18.16 -4.83 -7.09
C GLU A 119 17.70 -4.25 -8.43
N SER A 120 16.42 -3.88 -8.56
CA SER A 120 15.78 -3.57 -9.85
C SER A 120 15.36 -2.11 -10.02
N GLY A 121 15.41 -1.29 -8.94
CA GLY A 121 14.89 0.07 -8.95
C GLY A 121 15.55 0.97 -9.99
N TRP A 122 16.86 0.84 -10.18
CA TRP A 122 17.57 1.63 -11.19
C TRP A 122 17.22 1.23 -12.62
N GLY A 123 17.04 -0.05 -12.89
CA GLY A 123 16.58 -0.56 -14.19
C GLY A 123 15.18 -0.04 -14.53
N LEU A 124 14.25 -0.11 -13.57
CA LEU A 124 12.91 0.45 -13.73
C LEU A 124 12.94 1.95 -14.00
N PHE A 125 13.73 2.70 -13.24
CA PHE A 125 13.88 4.15 -13.43
C PHE A 125 14.39 4.51 -14.82
N LYS A 126 15.43 3.82 -15.31
CA LYS A 126 15.94 4.02 -16.68
C LYS A 126 14.87 3.77 -17.73
N ASN A 127 14.08 2.70 -17.58
CA ASN A 127 13.08 2.31 -18.56
C ASN A 127 11.90 3.31 -18.65
N ILE A 128 11.72 4.19 -17.65
CA ILE A 128 10.76 5.30 -17.74
C ILE A 128 11.12 6.26 -18.89
N PHE A 129 12.42 6.50 -19.10
CA PHE A 129 12.92 7.46 -20.08
C PHE A 129 13.41 6.80 -21.35
N ILE A 130 14.03 5.61 -21.25
CA ILE A 130 14.69 4.90 -22.34
C ILE A 130 14.10 3.50 -22.43
N ASP A 131 13.10 3.32 -23.30
CA ASP A 131 12.55 2.00 -23.58
C ASP A 131 13.42 1.26 -24.61
N LYS A 132 14.12 0.22 -24.15
CA LYS A 132 14.93 -0.68 -24.98
C LYS A 132 14.19 -1.97 -25.38
N ASN A 133 13.03 -2.22 -24.79
CA ASN A 133 12.32 -3.49 -24.92
C ASN A 133 11.28 -3.48 -26.04
N THR A 134 10.73 -2.32 -26.36
CA THR A 134 9.76 -2.20 -27.44
C THR A 134 10.49 -2.19 -28.77
N LYS A 135 10.33 -3.28 -29.53
CA LYS A 135 10.87 -3.40 -30.90
C LYS A 135 9.80 -2.98 -31.90
N HIS A 136 10.24 -2.32 -32.95
CA HIS A 136 9.42 -2.10 -34.14
C HIS A 136 9.17 -3.46 -34.81
N LYS A 137 7.90 -3.77 -35.09
CA LYS A 137 7.54 -4.98 -35.82
C LYS A 137 7.35 -4.63 -37.29
N GLU A 138 7.71 -5.54 -38.18
CA GLU A 138 7.47 -5.38 -39.60
C GLU A 138 5.96 -5.19 -39.85
N GLY A 139 5.60 -4.18 -40.64
CA GLY A 139 4.19 -3.80 -40.86
C GLY A 139 3.52 -3.00 -39.74
N ASP A 140 4.22 -2.65 -38.66
CA ASP A 140 3.65 -1.82 -37.62
C ASP A 140 3.34 -0.40 -38.13
N LYS A 141 2.12 0.05 -37.87
CA LYS A 141 1.79 1.48 -37.96
C LYS A 141 2.47 2.24 -36.82
N TRP A 142 3.03 3.39 -37.10
CA TRP A 142 3.80 4.20 -36.15
C TRP A 142 3.10 4.40 -34.81
N TYR A 143 1.78 4.57 -34.79
CA TYR A 143 1.00 4.79 -33.56
C TYR A 143 0.92 3.53 -32.69
N ASN A 144 0.95 2.32 -33.27
CA ASN A 144 0.97 1.07 -32.52
C ASN A 144 2.32 0.90 -31.80
N TYR A 145 3.40 1.24 -32.49
CA TYR A 145 4.74 1.26 -31.88
C TYR A 145 4.83 2.29 -30.75
N LEU A 146 4.35 3.51 -31.01
CA LEU A 146 4.32 4.58 -30.01
C LEU A 146 3.49 4.18 -28.79
N TRP A 147 2.30 3.60 -28.99
CA TRP A 147 1.44 3.14 -27.91
C TRP A 147 2.10 2.06 -27.05
N ARG A 148 2.77 1.07 -27.66
CA ARG A 148 3.54 0.05 -26.93
C ARG A 148 4.68 0.67 -26.12
N THR A 149 5.40 1.61 -26.69
CA THR A 149 6.48 2.33 -26.02
C THR A 149 5.97 3.10 -24.79
N ILE A 150 4.90 3.86 -24.94
CA ILE A 150 4.25 4.59 -23.83
C ILE A 150 3.80 3.62 -22.74
N ARG A 151 3.17 2.52 -23.12
CA ARG A 151 2.69 1.50 -22.18
C ARG A 151 3.85 0.85 -21.38
N HIS A 152 4.95 0.49 -22.02
CA HIS A 152 6.12 -0.06 -21.37
C HIS A 152 6.79 0.93 -20.40
N ARG A 153 6.92 2.19 -20.80
CA ARG A 153 7.42 3.25 -19.90
C ARG A 153 6.52 3.45 -18.70
N PHE A 154 5.20 3.45 -18.93
CA PHE A 154 4.23 3.58 -17.83
C PHE A 154 4.24 2.36 -16.92
N MET A 155 4.40 1.14 -17.44
CA MET A 155 4.58 -0.09 -16.66
C MET A 155 5.81 0.00 -15.74
N SER A 156 6.93 0.47 -16.28
CA SER A 156 8.17 0.69 -15.52
C SER A 156 7.98 1.76 -14.44
N PHE A 157 7.31 2.87 -14.76
CA PHE A 157 6.95 3.92 -13.80
C PHE A 157 6.04 3.39 -12.68
N ASP A 158 4.97 2.66 -13.03
CA ASP A 158 4.04 2.12 -12.04
C ASP A 158 4.72 1.13 -11.10
N THR A 159 5.56 0.23 -11.62
CA THR A 159 6.32 -0.73 -10.82
C THR A 159 7.38 -0.03 -9.96
N PHE A 160 8.12 0.92 -10.51
CA PHE A 160 9.06 1.75 -9.77
C PHE A 160 8.36 2.49 -8.63
N ALA A 161 7.23 3.16 -8.92
CA ALA A 161 6.43 3.87 -7.93
C ALA A 161 5.87 2.97 -6.82
N GLN A 162 5.72 1.67 -7.06
CA GLN A 162 5.34 0.71 -6.04
C GLN A 162 6.52 0.27 -5.16
N LEU A 163 7.71 0.12 -5.74
CA LEU A 163 8.92 -0.35 -5.04
C LEU A 163 9.64 0.75 -4.29
N ILE A 164 9.52 2.00 -4.71
CA ILE A 164 10.19 3.12 -4.06
C ILE A 164 9.91 3.11 -2.55
N PRO A 165 10.92 3.30 -1.67
CA PRO A 165 10.74 3.25 -0.22
C PRO A 165 10.01 4.49 0.29
N LYS A 166 8.72 4.57 -0.05
CA LYS A 166 7.84 5.72 0.22
C LYS A 166 7.87 6.15 1.68
N ASN A 167 8.06 5.20 2.60
CA ASN A 167 8.05 5.52 4.02
C ASN A 167 9.26 6.33 4.45
N VAL A 168 10.43 6.08 3.87
CA VAL A 168 11.63 6.91 4.10
C VAL A 168 11.37 8.33 3.58
N ILE A 169 10.91 8.42 2.34
CA ILE A 169 10.58 9.70 1.70
C ILE A 169 9.47 10.42 2.49
N TYR A 170 8.44 9.70 2.90
CA TYR A 170 7.35 10.28 3.69
C TYR A 170 7.78 10.66 5.10
N ALA A 171 8.71 9.93 5.74
CA ALA A 171 9.26 10.33 7.03
C ALA A 171 10.08 11.60 6.91
N ALA A 172 11.01 11.67 5.95
CA ALA A 172 11.79 12.88 5.68
C ALA A 172 10.89 14.06 5.32
N LYS A 173 9.96 13.85 4.36
CA LYS A 173 8.97 14.87 4.02
C LYS A 173 8.16 15.31 5.22
N TRP A 174 7.73 14.38 6.09
CA TRP A 174 6.94 14.70 7.28
C TRP A 174 7.72 15.58 8.24
N ILE A 175 8.98 15.25 8.52
CA ILE A 175 9.85 16.06 9.38
C ILE A 175 9.98 17.47 8.80
N ILE A 176 10.40 17.59 7.55
CA ILE A 176 10.64 18.89 6.92
C ILE A 176 9.33 19.71 6.83
N THR A 177 8.26 19.12 6.33
CA THR A 177 7.02 19.88 6.08
C THR A 177 6.20 20.12 7.32
N ARG A 178 6.16 19.20 8.28
CA ARG A 178 5.25 19.27 9.44
C ARG A 178 5.87 19.89 10.66
N LEU A 179 7.18 19.70 10.87
CA LEU A 179 7.88 20.27 12.02
C LEU A 179 8.55 21.60 11.69
N ILE A 180 8.84 21.90 10.43
CA ILE A 180 9.58 23.10 10.04
C ILE A 180 8.72 24.00 9.14
N LEU A 181 8.43 23.56 7.92
CA LEU A 181 7.86 24.42 6.88
C LEU A 181 6.42 24.87 7.22
N TYR A 182 5.52 23.95 7.55
CA TYR A 182 4.12 24.31 7.78
C TYR A 182 3.91 25.14 9.05
N PRO A 183 4.54 24.83 10.20
CA PRO A 183 4.44 25.71 11.35
C PRO A 183 4.99 27.11 11.05
N PHE A 184 6.10 27.19 10.30
CA PHE A 184 6.67 28.47 9.87
C PHE A 184 5.72 29.25 8.95
N VAL A 185 5.13 28.61 7.96
CA VAL A 185 4.15 29.24 7.06
C VAL A 185 2.91 29.68 7.83
N VAL A 186 2.36 28.82 8.69
CA VAL A 186 1.18 29.15 9.52
C VAL A 186 1.49 30.32 10.46
N TRP A 187 2.67 30.35 11.05
CA TRP A 187 3.10 31.44 11.91
C TRP A 187 3.22 32.74 11.12
N LYS A 188 3.89 32.76 9.98
CA LYS A 188 4.09 33.94 9.14
C LYS A 188 2.82 34.44 8.45
N SER A 189 1.87 33.54 8.16
CA SER A 189 0.60 33.91 7.51
C SER A 189 -0.39 34.61 8.43
N GLY A 190 -0.12 34.73 9.74
CA GLY A 190 -1.07 35.25 10.70
C GLY A 190 -2.27 34.34 11.00
N ALA A 191 -2.29 33.11 10.46
CA ALA A 191 -3.40 32.17 10.66
C ALA A 191 -3.64 31.83 12.14
N VAL A 192 -2.58 31.84 12.95
CA VAL A 192 -2.68 31.62 14.40
C VAL A 192 -3.48 32.75 15.06
N MET A 193 -3.22 34.02 14.69
CA MET A 193 -4.00 35.17 15.16
C MET A 193 -5.45 35.07 14.73
N TRP A 194 -5.68 34.68 13.47
CA TRP A 194 -7.04 34.53 12.93
C TRP A 194 -7.84 33.44 13.67
N ILE A 195 -7.22 32.31 14.00
CA ILE A 195 -7.89 31.17 14.66
C ILE A 195 -8.09 31.41 16.17
N PHE A 196 -7.11 31.98 16.86
CA PHE A 196 -7.11 32.07 18.32
C PHE A 196 -7.37 33.49 18.84
N GLY A 197 -7.00 34.52 18.11
CA GLY A 197 -7.07 35.92 18.54
C GLY A 197 -8.08 36.79 17.81
N GLY A 198 -8.69 36.30 16.71
CA GLY A 198 -9.64 37.07 15.91
C GLY A 198 -11.04 37.10 16.49
N ASP A 199 -11.86 38.04 15.98
CA ASP A 199 -13.30 38.16 16.29
C ASP A 199 -14.16 37.44 15.23
N ASN A 200 -13.76 36.30 14.80
CA ASN A 200 -14.47 35.48 13.83
C ASN A 200 -15.16 34.28 14.50
N TYR A 201 -16.08 33.62 13.76
CA TYR A 201 -16.85 32.49 14.28
C TYR A 201 -15.97 31.31 14.76
N ILE A 202 -14.88 31.04 14.07
CA ILE A 202 -13.95 29.96 14.44
C ILE A 202 -13.22 30.30 15.74
N ALA A 203 -12.73 31.53 15.87
CA ALA A 203 -12.10 31.99 17.11
C ALA A 203 -13.08 31.96 18.30
N THR A 204 -14.32 32.30 18.09
CA THR A 204 -15.36 32.19 19.11
C THR A 204 -15.62 30.74 19.53
N LEU A 205 -15.72 29.81 18.58
CA LEU A 205 -15.84 28.38 18.85
C LEU A 205 -14.66 27.83 19.62
N VAL A 206 -13.43 28.20 19.21
CA VAL A 206 -12.21 27.78 19.90
C VAL A 206 -12.16 28.33 21.32
N LYS A 207 -12.52 29.61 21.54
CA LYS A 207 -12.63 30.21 22.87
C LYS A 207 -13.63 29.48 23.76
N GLN A 208 -14.77 29.04 23.20
CA GLN A 208 -15.77 28.25 23.92
C GLN A 208 -15.28 26.84 24.29
N LEU A 209 -14.53 26.18 23.41
CA LEU A 209 -14.07 24.80 23.60
C LEU A 209 -12.84 24.69 24.52
N VAL A 210 -11.94 25.65 24.45
CA VAL A 210 -10.63 25.58 25.11
C VAL A 210 -10.49 26.60 26.25
N GLY A 211 -11.49 27.46 26.42
CA GLY A 211 -11.47 28.59 27.36
C GLY A 211 -10.77 29.82 26.76
N ASN A 212 -10.85 30.95 27.48
CA ASN A 212 -10.17 32.18 27.09
C ASN A 212 -8.65 32.04 27.22
N ILE A 213 -8.03 31.47 26.21
CA ILE A 213 -6.58 31.55 26.07
C ILE A 213 -6.26 32.96 25.61
N SER A 214 -5.86 33.82 26.53
CA SER A 214 -5.32 35.16 26.22
C SER A 214 -4.00 34.97 25.51
N ILE A 215 -4.03 34.85 24.17
CA ILE A 215 -2.85 34.71 23.36
C ILE A 215 -2.43 36.12 22.91
N THR A 216 -1.64 36.79 23.70
CA THR A 216 -0.78 37.88 23.24
C THR A 216 0.27 37.25 22.33
N LEU A 217 -0.04 37.22 21.04
CA LEU A 217 0.84 36.62 20.02
C LEU A 217 1.92 37.64 19.63
N ASP A 218 2.82 37.93 20.55
CA ASP A 218 4.13 38.43 20.14
C ASP A 218 4.74 37.44 19.15
N ALA A 219 5.43 37.97 18.14
CA ALA A 219 5.99 37.22 17.00
C ALA A 219 7.10 36.21 17.42
N GLY A 220 7.03 35.68 18.64
CA GLY A 220 8.01 34.83 19.28
C GLY A 220 7.72 33.33 19.15
N TRP A 221 8.53 32.56 19.88
CA TRP A 221 8.47 31.09 19.91
C TRP A 221 7.10 30.52 20.32
N LYS A 222 6.28 31.27 21.10
CA LYS A 222 4.92 30.87 21.49
C LYS A 222 3.98 30.72 20.29
N SER A 223 4.01 31.69 19.37
CA SER A 223 3.24 31.63 18.11
C SER A 223 3.68 30.48 17.22
N TYR A 224 4.98 30.21 17.17
CA TYR A 224 5.50 29.06 16.44
C TYR A 224 5.02 27.73 17.04
N PHE A 225 5.05 27.61 18.37
CA PHE A 225 4.55 26.42 19.07
C PHE A 225 3.06 26.17 18.82
N LEU A 226 2.22 27.22 18.86
CA LEU A 226 0.81 27.10 18.51
C LEU A 226 0.61 26.70 17.05
N SER A 227 1.43 27.23 16.15
CA SER A 227 1.43 26.79 14.74
C SER A 227 1.76 25.32 14.59
N LEU A 228 2.72 24.83 15.37
CA LEU A 228 3.06 23.40 15.42
C LEU A 228 1.87 22.55 15.92
N LEU A 229 1.20 22.97 16.97
CA LEU A 229 0.02 22.29 17.49
C LEU A 229 -1.10 22.24 16.46
N LEU A 230 -1.39 23.32 15.74
CA LEU A 230 -2.38 23.35 14.67
C LEU A 230 -2.04 22.36 13.55
N VAL A 231 -0.79 22.30 13.13
CA VAL A 231 -0.34 21.34 12.12
C VAL A 231 -0.49 19.90 12.61
N ILE A 232 -0.21 19.63 13.88
CA ILE A 232 -0.42 18.31 14.50
C ILE A 232 -1.90 17.95 14.52
N TRP A 233 -2.77 18.86 14.95
CA TRP A 233 -4.23 18.66 14.95
C TRP A 233 -4.79 18.42 13.55
N ALA A 234 -4.39 19.23 12.58
CA ALA A 234 -4.77 19.01 11.18
C ALA A 234 -4.35 17.62 10.70
N ARG A 235 -3.19 17.13 11.16
CA ARG A 235 -2.71 15.79 10.85
C ARG A 235 -3.53 14.68 11.49
N ILE A 236 -3.93 14.85 12.73
CA ILE A 236 -4.83 13.91 13.45
C ILE A 236 -6.17 13.85 12.71
N PHE A 237 -6.76 14.99 12.39
CA PHE A 237 -8.01 15.08 11.64
C PHE A 237 -7.91 14.37 10.28
N TYR A 238 -6.85 14.64 9.51
CA TYR A 238 -6.59 13.95 8.24
C TYR A 238 -6.49 12.42 8.43
N ARG A 239 -5.85 11.97 9.50
CA ARG A 239 -5.75 10.54 9.84
C ARG A 239 -7.12 9.94 10.13
N LEU A 240 -7.96 10.64 10.86
CA LEU A 240 -9.34 10.23 11.14
C LEU A 240 -10.17 10.13 9.87
N CYS A 241 -10.13 11.13 9.00
CA CYS A 241 -10.81 11.09 7.71
C CYS A 241 -10.35 9.88 6.87
N ARG A 242 -9.04 9.63 6.81
CA ARG A 242 -8.51 8.44 6.12
C ARG A 242 -8.96 7.13 6.74
N TYR A 243 -9.10 7.07 8.06
CA TYR A 243 -9.62 5.90 8.76
C TYR A 243 -11.06 5.61 8.33
N ILE A 244 -11.91 6.63 8.32
CA ILE A 244 -13.30 6.54 7.86
C ILE A 244 -13.39 6.09 6.40
N ILE A 245 -12.59 6.68 5.51
CA ILE A 245 -12.52 6.26 4.10
C ILE A 245 -12.13 4.77 3.99
N ASN A 246 -11.19 4.31 4.79
CA ASN A 246 -10.81 2.90 4.78
C ASN A 246 -11.95 1.98 5.27
N ILE A 247 -12.75 2.40 6.24
CA ILE A 247 -13.96 1.66 6.63
C ILE A 247 -14.90 1.51 5.42
N TRP A 248 -15.18 2.58 4.70
CA TRP A 248 -16.01 2.54 3.50
C TRP A 248 -15.42 1.65 2.40
N ILE A 249 -14.10 1.63 2.24
CA ILE A 249 -13.43 0.71 1.31
C ILE A 249 -13.67 -0.75 1.74
N ALA A 250 -13.63 -1.06 3.04
CA ALA A 250 -13.92 -2.40 3.52
C ALA A 250 -15.40 -2.78 3.27
N VAL A 251 -16.33 -1.87 3.53
CA VAL A 251 -17.76 -2.07 3.21
C VAL A 251 -17.94 -2.36 1.72
N TYR A 252 -17.30 -1.58 0.87
CA TYR A 252 -17.34 -1.76 -0.58
C TYR A 252 -16.78 -3.13 -1.02
N VAL A 253 -15.67 -3.59 -0.42
CA VAL A 253 -15.13 -4.94 -0.66
C VAL A 253 -16.17 -6.00 -0.29
N PHE A 254 -16.82 -5.88 0.86
CA PHE A 254 -17.86 -6.82 1.28
C PHE A 254 -19.05 -6.86 0.32
N ILE A 255 -19.43 -5.72 -0.27
CA ILE A 255 -20.53 -5.66 -1.24
C ILE A 255 -20.13 -6.33 -2.56
N ILE A 256 -18.95 -6.05 -3.08
CA ILE A 256 -18.54 -6.53 -4.40
C ILE A 256 -18.14 -7.99 -4.39
N GLU A 257 -17.45 -8.43 -3.34
CA GLU A 257 -16.91 -9.80 -3.26
C GLU A 257 -17.85 -10.76 -2.51
N TYR A 258 -19.11 -10.38 -2.20
CA TYR A 258 -20.02 -11.14 -1.36
C TYR A 258 -20.26 -12.59 -1.85
N LYS A 259 -20.20 -12.82 -3.17
CA LYS A 259 -20.36 -14.16 -3.77
C LYS A 259 -19.14 -15.07 -3.60
N ARG A 260 -17.97 -14.50 -3.34
CA ARG A 260 -16.68 -15.19 -3.22
C ARG A 260 -16.17 -15.25 -1.79
N MET A 261 -16.99 -14.82 -0.85
CA MET A 261 -16.66 -14.81 0.59
C MET A 261 -17.47 -15.84 1.34
N PRO A 262 -16.92 -16.46 2.39
CA PRO A 262 -17.70 -17.33 3.26
C PRO A 262 -18.84 -16.54 3.92
N LYS A 263 -19.92 -17.24 4.25
CA LYS A 263 -21.06 -16.66 4.97
C LYS A 263 -20.69 -16.48 6.44
N PHE A 264 -20.81 -15.26 6.96
CA PHE A 264 -20.63 -14.94 8.38
C PHE A 264 -21.53 -13.77 8.79
N SER A 265 -21.73 -13.64 10.12
CA SER A 265 -22.71 -12.71 10.67
C SER A 265 -22.39 -11.25 10.32
N ILE A 266 -23.43 -10.42 10.26
CA ILE A 266 -23.29 -8.98 10.00
C ILE A 266 -22.40 -8.28 11.05
N TRP A 267 -22.50 -8.70 12.32
CA TRP A 267 -21.68 -8.16 13.39
C TRP A 267 -20.18 -8.39 13.18
N LYS A 268 -19.80 -9.57 12.67
CA LYS A 268 -18.41 -9.83 12.27
C LYS A 268 -17.98 -8.94 11.11
N LYS A 269 -18.85 -8.71 10.11
CA LYS A 269 -18.54 -7.80 8.99
C LYS A 269 -18.29 -6.38 9.48
N ILE A 270 -19.15 -5.87 10.37
CA ILE A 270 -18.98 -4.56 10.99
C ILE A 270 -17.64 -4.50 11.74
N LEU A 271 -17.36 -5.46 12.62
CA LEU A 271 -16.10 -5.53 13.36
C LEU A 271 -14.88 -5.48 12.41
N TYR A 272 -14.92 -6.25 11.32
CA TYR A 272 -13.80 -6.33 10.37
C TYR A 272 -13.60 -5.03 9.57
N CYS A 273 -14.68 -4.27 9.32
CA CYS A 273 -14.55 -2.92 8.74
C CYS A 273 -13.73 -1.97 9.62
N PHE A 274 -13.85 -2.08 10.94
CA PHE A 274 -13.09 -1.25 11.89
C PHE A 274 -11.68 -1.80 12.17
N THR A 275 -11.52 -3.11 12.24
CA THR A 275 -10.22 -3.72 12.56
C THR A 275 -9.24 -3.62 11.40
N TRP A 276 -9.70 -3.63 10.14
CA TRP A 276 -8.83 -3.54 8.99
C TRP A 276 -7.98 -2.26 8.93
N PRO A 277 -8.56 -1.04 9.01
CA PRO A 277 -7.74 0.18 9.03
C PRO A 277 -6.84 0.28 10.26
N THR A 278 -7.27 -0.24 11.42
CA THR A 278 -6.46 -0.30 12.63
C THR A 278 -5.20 -1.15 12.41
N PHE A 279 -5.36 -2.33 11.85
CA PHE A 279 -4.23 -3.22 11.56
C PHE A 279 -3.28 -2.63 10.50
N ASP A 280 -3.81 -1.91 9.50
CA ASP A 280 -2.99 -1.21 8.51
C ASP A 280 -2.12 -0.12 9.17
N ILE A 281 -2.68 0.61 10.14
CA ILE A 281 -1.92 1.62 10.92
C ILE A 281 -0.79 0.95 11.70
N ILE A 282 -1.09 -0.11 12.45
CA ILE A 282 -0.08 -0.84 13.24
C ILE A 282 1.00 -1.41 12.30
N GLY A 283 0.60 -1.99 11.18
CA GLY A 283 1.52 -2.56 10.20
C GLY A 283 2.51 -1.57 9.57
N ARG A 284 2.20 -0.26 9.56
CA ARG A 284 3.12 0.76 9.00
C ARG A 284 4.40 0.92 9.79
N TYR A 285 4.37 0.68 11.09
CA TYR A 285 5.58 0.76 11.92
C TYR A 285 6.63 -0.27 11.50
N THR A 286 6.23 -1.43 10.97
CA THR A 286 7.17 -2.44 10.46
C THR A 286 8.03 -1.90 9.31
N GLN A 287 7.53 -0.94 8.54
CA GLN A 287 8.24 -0.36 7.41
C GLN A 287 9.40 0.53 7.85
N TYR A 288 9.26 1.23 8.99
CA TYR A 288 10.35 2.01 9.57
C TYR A 288 11.37 1.10 10.26
N ILE A 289 10.90 0.09 11.00
CA ILE A 289 11.76 -0.89 11.67
C ILE A 289 12.62 -1.66 10.65
N ALA A 290 12.07 -1.96 9.46
CA ALA A 290 12.78 -2.66 8.40
C ALA A 290 14.02 -1.93 7.87
N LEU A 291 14.12 -0.61 8.03
CA LEU A 291 15.30 0.15 7.63
C LEU A 291 16.54 -0.24 8.43
N PHE A 292 16.36 -0.48 9.73
CA PHE A 292 17.46 -0.66 10.68
C PHE A 292 17.65 -2.10 11.11
N LYS A 293 16.57 -2.91 11.11
CA LYS A 293 16.62 -4.28 11.63
C LYS A 293 17.06 -5.27 10.56
N LYS A 294 17.97 -6.18 10.91
CA LYS A 294 18.19 -7.42 10.15
C LYS A 294 16.96 -8.31 10.29
N VAL A 295 16.51 -8.89 9.21
CA VAL A 295 15.32 -9.75 9.17
C VAL A 295 15.70 -11.06 8.52
N GLU A 296 15.41 -12.15 9.20
CA GLU A 296 15.58 -13.51 8.69
C GLU A 296 14.23 -14.06 8.24
N TRP A 297 14.28 -14.93 7.24
CA TRP A 297 13.11 -15.68 6.82
C TRP A 297 12.80 -16.77 7.87
N LYS A 298 11.56 -16.77 8.36
CA LYS A 298 11.04 -17.82 9.24
C LYS A 298 9.66 -18.23 8.73
N PRO A 299 9.38 -19.54 8.64
CA PRO A 299 8.10 -20.03 8.19
C PRO A 299 6.96 -19.54 9.11
N ILE A 300 5.78 -19.41 8.53
CA ILE A 300 4.57 -19.08 9.24
C ILE A 300 3.82 -20.39 9.53
N PRO A 301 3.33 -20.60 10.75
CA PRO A 301 2.51 -21.77 11.05
C PRO A 301 1.24 -21.77 10.19
N HIS A 302 0.92 -22.90 9.59
CA HIS A 302 -0.30 -23.17 8.86
C HIS A 302 -1.08 -24.23 9.62
N ASN A 303 -2.04 -23.82 10.42
CA ASN A 303 -2.77 -24.68 11.35
C ASN A 303 -4.28 -24.74 11.09
N SER A 304 -4.77 -24.07 10.04
CA SER A 304 -6.18 -24.04 9.71
C SER A 304 -6.66 -25.41 9.21
N LYS A 305 -7.74 -25.89 9.81
CA LYS A 305 -8.39 -27.18 9.45
C LYS A 305 -9.40 -27.03 8.31
N VAL A 306 -9.62 -25.82 7.80
CA VAL A 306 -10.55 -25.57 6.69
C VAL A 306 -10.05 -26.30 5.43
N THR A 307 -10.91 -27.05 4.78
CA THR A 307 -10.63 -27.77 3.52
C THR A 307 -11.15 -27.00 2.31
N ILE A 308 -10.82 -27.45 1.10
CA ILE A 308 -11.36 -26.84 -0.13
C ILE A 308 -12.87 -27.05 -0.19
N GLU A 309 -13.35 -28.21 0.18
CA GLU A 309 -14.77 -28.54 0.20
C GLU A 309 -15.60 -27.66 1.13
N ASP A 310 -14.99 -27.11 2.19
CA ASP A 310 -15.64 -26.16 3.09
C ASP A 310 -15.74 -24.75 2.46
N LEU A 311 -14.89 -24.44 1.48
CA LEU A 311 -14.81 -23.13 0.83
C LEU A 311 -15.66 -23.05 -0.43
N GLU A 312 -16.01 -24.20 -1.02
CA GLU A 312 -16.82 -24.30 -2.24
C GLU A 312 -18.34 -24.47 -1.96
N LYS A 313 -18.74 -24.61 -0.69
CA LYS A 313 -20.15 -24.61 -0.22
C LYS A 313 -20.66 -23.15 -0.06
#